data_6ad18e50a0145f862c99c4d8adea223f
#
_entry.id   6ad18e50a0145f862c99c4d8adea223f
#
_cell.length_a   1.000
_cell.length_b   1.000
_cell.length_c   1.000
_cell.angle_alpha   90.00
_cell.angle_beta   90.00
_cell.angle_gamma   90.00
#
_symmetry.space_group_name_H-M   'P 1'
#
loop_
_entity.id
_entity.type
_entity.pdbx_description
1 polymer ?
#
loop_
_entity_poly.entity_id
_entity_poly.type
_entity_poly.pdbx_seq_one_letter_code
_entity_poly.pdbx_strand_id
1 'polypeptide(L)'
;MLPEADFVVLCLPHTPETRHIINAAAFDAMKPTACLINVSRGALIDEDALIAAMRAGTIAGAGLDVTAVDPIPTESPLWDLPNTIITPHIATESVKMSDAVVDFWCENLRRFAENQTLLGVVDRRAGY
;
A
#
# COMPACT_ATOMS: atom_id res chain seq x y z
N MET A 1 11.43 -7.56 13.44
CA MET A 1 10.01 -7.20 13.21
C MET A 1 9.34 -8.19 12.26
N LEU A 2 9.81 -8.37 10.98
CA LEU A 2 9.18 -9.34 10.05
C LEU A 2 9.07 -10.76 10.61
N PRO A 3 10.11 -11.34 11.27
CA PRO A 3 10.03 -12.71 11.80
C PRO A 3 9.01 -12.92 12.95
N GLU A 4 8.48 -11.85 13.51
CA GLU A 4 7.55 -11.90 14.65
C GLU A 4 6.11 -11.54 14.28
N ALA A 5 5.93 -10.92 13.10
CA ALA A 5 4.63 -10.42 12.66
C ALA A 5 3.76 -11.55 12.08
N ASP A 6 2.48 -11.54 12.44
CA ASP A 6 1.46 -12.38 11.82
C ASP A 6 0.78 -11.64 10.65
N PHE A 7 0.72 -10.31 10.73
CA PHE A 7 0.26 -9.44 9.66
C PHE A 7 1.27 -8.33 9.41
N VAL A 8 1.67 -8.15 8.16
CA VAL A 8 2.52 -7.04 7.72
C VAL A 8 1.66 -6.12 6.85
N VAL A 9 1.42 -4.90 7.34
CA VAL A 9 0.56 -3.92 6.64
C VAL A 9 1.43 -2.78 6.13
N LEU A 10 1.36 -2.51 4.83
CA LEU A 10 2.08 -1.42 4.19
C LEU A 10 1.22 -0.17 4.13
N CYS A 11 1.68 0.89 4.83
CA CYS A 11 1.07 2.22 4.86
C CYS A 11 2.11 3.31 4.58
N LEU A 12 3.14 3.01 3.78
CA LEU A 12 4.25 3.89 3.47
C LEU A 12 4.01 4.66 2.16
N PRO A 13 4.52 5.89 2.01
CA PRO A 13 4.59 6.55 0.71
C PRO A 13 5.57 5.82 -0.21
N HIS A 14 5.35 5.93 -1.52
CA HIS A 14 6.30 5.45 -2.51
C HIS A 14 7.41 6.49 -2.68
N THR A 15 8.63 6.13 -2.32
CA THR A 15 9.85 6.92 -2.52
C THR A 15 10.94 6.02 -3.12
N PRO A 16 12.07 6.56 -3.59
CA PRO A 16 13.20 5.73 -4.02
C PRO A 16 13.65 4.72 -2.96
N GLU A 17 13.58 5.09 -1.67
CA GLU A 17 14.02 4.25 -0.54
C GLU A 17 12.99 3.16 -0.18
N THR A 18 11.72 3.39 -0.45
CA THR A 18 10.64 2.44 -0.13
C THR A 18 10.27 1.55 -1.31
N ARG A 19 10.78 1.84 -2.53
CA ARG A 19 10.57 0.99 -3.70
C ARG A 19 11.10 -0.42 -3.43
N HIS A 20 10.24 -1.43 -3.66
CA HIS A 20 10.53 -2.85 -3.43
C HIS A 20 11.11 -3.12 -2.02
N ILE A 21 10.63 -2.38 -1.00
CA ILE A 21 11.01 -2.62 0.39
C ILE A 21 10.59 -4.03 0.83
N ILE A 22 9.53 -4.56 0.24
CA ILE A 22 9.14 -5.96 0.35
C ILE A 22 9.62 -6.69 -0.91
N ASN A 23 10.77 -7.32 -0.80
CA ASN A 23 11.44 -8.12 -1.82
C ASN A 23 11.56 -9.58 -1.37
N ALA A 24 12.24 -10.43 -2.13
CA ALA A 24 12.44 -11.85 -1.81
C ALA A 24 13.01 -12.06 -0.39
N ALA A 25 14.04 -11.29 0.00
CA ALA A 25 14.64 -11.42 1.33
C ALA A 25 13.67 -11.01 2.45
N ALA A 26 12.76 -10.06 2.18
CA ALA A 26 11.73 -9.68 3.14
C ALA A 26 10.69 -10.82 3.31
N PHE A 27 10.29 -11.48 2.21
CA PHE A 27 9.41 -12.64 2.27
C PHE A 27 10.05 -13.81 3.02
N ASP A 28 11.32 -14.10 2.76
CA ASP A 28 12.07 -15.15 3.47
C ASP A 28 12.19 -14.89 4.98
N ALA A 29 12.14 -13.63 5.40
CA ALA A 29 12.18 -13.23 6.79
C ALA A 29 10.80 -13.26 7.49
N MET A 30 9.70 -13.42 6.76
CA MET A 30 8.36 -13.51 7.34
C MET A 30 8.07 -14.92 7.86
N LYS A 31 7.06 -15.03 8.74
CA LYS A 31 6.54 -16.33 9.16
C LYS A 31 5.81 -17.01 7.99
N PRO A 32 5.88 -18.35 7.87
CA PRO A 32 5.05 -19.07 6.90
C PRO A 32 3.53 -18.89 7.10
N THR A 33 3.13 -18.47 8.30
CA THR A 33 1.73 -18.18 8.65
C THR A 33 1.36 -16.70 8.47
N ALA A 34 2.30 -15.85 8.12
CA ALA A 34 2.06 -14.43 8.00
C ALA A 34 1.29 -14.06 6.73
N CYS A 35 0.51 -12.98 6.82
CA CYS A 35 -0.16 -12.36 5.69
C CYS A 35 0.42 -10.97 5.41
N LEU A 36 0.68 -10.65 4.13
CA LEU A 36 1.05 -9.32 3.67
C LEU A 36 -0.19 -8.56 3.22
N ILE A 37 -0.34 -7.30 3.67
CA ILE A 37 -1.45 -6.44 3.27
C ILE A 37 -0.87 -5.13 2.71
N ASN A 38 -1.24 -4.78 1.48
CA ASN A 38 -0.83 -3.54 0.86
C ASN A 38 -2.04 -2.65 0.51
N VAL A 39 -2.21 -1.59 1.28
CA VAL A 39 -3.25 -0.55 1.08
C VAL A 39 -2.62 0.79 0.72
N SER A 40 -1.40 0.79 0.23
CA SER A 40 -0.60 2.00 0.00
C SER A 40 -0.23 2.20 -1.47
N ARG A 41 0.87 1.62 -1.94
CA ARG A 41 1.32 1.69 -3.34
C ARG A 41 1.90 0.35 -3.79
N GLY A 42 1.57 -0.10 -4.99
CA GLY A 42 2.03 -1.38 -5.54
C GLY A 42 3.56 -1.48 -5.62
N ALA A 43 4.21 -0.39 -5.99
CA ALA A 43 5.67 -0.33 -6.12
C ALA A 43 6.47 -0.56 -4.82
N LEU A 44 5.82 -0.66 -3.66
CA LEU A 44 6.46 -1.06 -2.40
C LEU A 44 6.82 -2.54 -2.38
N ILE A 45 6.15 -3.35 -3.19
CA ILE A 45 6.37 -4.79 -3.30
C ILE A 45 7.08 -5.08 -4.62
N ASP A 46 8.06 -5.95 -4.59
CA ASP A 46 8.54 -6.66 -5.76
C ASP A 46 7.48 -7.73 -6.10
N GLU A 47 6.68 -7.46 -7.14
CA GLU A 47 5.52 -8.29 -7.48
C GLU A 47 5.93 -9.69 -7.95
N ASP A 48 7.06 -9.82 -8.64
CA ASP A 48 7.60 -11.13 -9.04
C ASP A 48 8.01 -11.95 -7.82
N ALA A 49 8.65 -11.30 -6.83
CA ALA A 49 9.00 -11.94 -5.58
C ALA A 49 7.75 -12.35 -4.76
N LEU A 50 6.69 -11.53 -4.76
CA LEU A 50 5.41 -11.88 -4.13
C LEU A 50 4.81 -13.13 -4.79
N ILE A 51 4.73 -13.16 -6.12
CA ILE A 51 4.18 -14.29 -6.87
C ILE A 51 4.96 -15.57 -6.56
N ALA A 52 6.29 -15.47 -6.52
CA ALA A 52 7.14 -16.61 -6.17
C ALA A 52 6.90 -17.08 -4.73
N ALA A 53 6.86 -16.16 -3.77
CA ALA A 53 6.64 -16.45 -2.35
C ALA A 53 5.27 -17.11 -2.10
N MET A 54 4.22 -16.60 -2.74
CA MET A 54 2.86 -17.15 -2.64
C MET A 54 2.77 -18.56 -3.24
N ARG A 55 3.34 -18.78 -4.41
CA ARG A 55 3.38 -20.10 -5.06
C ARG A 55 4.18 -21.12 -4.27
N ALA A 56 5.26 -20.70 -3.63
CA ALA A 56 6.09 -21.55 -2.78
C ALA A 56 5.49 -21.79 -1.38
N GLY A 57 4.46 -21.04 -0.98
CA GLY A 57 3.91 -21.08 0.37
C GLY A 57 4.85 -20.48 1.41
N THR A 58 5.72 -19.56 1.01
CA THR A 58 6.65 -18.86 1.92
C THR A 58 5.89 -18.00 2.92
N ILE A 59 4.74 -17.45 2.53
CA ILE A 59 3.78 -16.76 3.39
C ILE A 59 2.37 -17.34 3.19
N ALA A 60 1.48 -17.12 4.14
CA ALA A 60 0.14 -17.70 4.14
C ALA A 60 -0.84 -17.03 3.19
N GLY A 61 -0.70 -15.74 2.93
CA GLY A 61 -1.66 -15.01 2.10
C GLY A 61 -1.25 -13.57 1.82
N ALA A 62 -2.00 -12.94 0.91
CA ALA A 62 -1.83 -11.52 0.57
C ALA A 62 -3.19 -10.82 0.40
N GLY A 63 -3.27 -9.56 0.87
CA GLY A 63 -4.36 -8.63 0.60
C GLY A 63 -3.82 -7.43 -0.15
N LEU A 64 -4.26 -7.21 -1.39
CA LEU A 64 -3.72 -6.20 -2.28
C LEU A 64 -4.84 -5.25 -2.73
N ASP A 65 -4.82 -4.02 -2.24
CA ASP A 65 -5.68 -2.96 -2.76
C ASP A 65 -5.01 -2.22 -3.93
N VAL A 66 -3.69 -2.40 -4.06
CA VAL A 66 -2.84 -1.79 -5.08
C VAL A 66 -1.84 -2.80 -5.62
N THR A 67 -1.55 -2.73 -6.91
CA THR A 67 -0.63 -3.61 -7.63
C THR A 67 0.44 -2.81 -8.38
N ALA A 68 1.48 -3.46 -8.89
CA ALA A 68 2.57 -2.79 -9.61
C ALA A 68 2.05 -2.05 -10.86
N VAL A 69 1.07 -2.64 -11.55
CA VAL A 69 0.31 -2.03 -12.64
C VAL A 69 -1.13 -1.87 -12.19
N ASP A 70 -1.64 -0.65 -12.16
CA ASP A 70 -2.98 -0.32 -11.69
C ASP A 70 -3.72 0.48 -12.80
N PRO A 71 -4.87 0.01 -13.31
CA PRO A 71 -5.57 -1.23 -12.96
C PRO A 71 -4.80 -2.51 -13.29
N ILE A 72 -5.00 -3.55 -12.46
CA ILE A 72 -4.36 -4.85 -12.65
C ILE A 72 -4.77 -5.46 -14.01
N PRO A 73 -3.82 -5.89 -14.86
CA PRO A 73 -4.13 -6.53 -16.14
C PRO A 73 -4.91 -7.85 -15.97
N THR A 74 -5.79 -8.14 -16.93
CA THR A 74 -6.60 -9.38 -16.92
C THR A 74 -5.75 -10.64 -16.95
N GLU A 75 -4.57 -10.57 -17.57
CA GLU A 75 -3.61 -11.67 -17.69
C GLU A 75 -2.63 -11.76 -16.53
N SER A 76 -2.78 -10.89 -15.51
CA SER A 76 -1.87 -10.90 -14.36
C SER A 76 -1.94 -12.22 -13.61
N PRO A 77 -0.78 -12.85 -13.31
CA PRO A 77 -0.73 -14.06 -12.52
C PRO A 77 -1.20 -13.90 -11.07
N LEU A 78 -1.40 -12.67 -10.60
CA LEU A 78 -1.95 -12.39 -9.27
C LEU A 78 -3.38 -12.93 -9.11
N TRP A 79 -4.16 -13.00 -10.20
CA TRP A 79 -5.53 -13.51 -10.16
C TRP A 79 -5.61 -15.00 -9.79
N ASP A 80 -4.57 -15.76 -10.13
CA ASP A 80 -4.50 -17.20 -9.92
C ASP A 80 -3.81 -17.61 -8.62
N LEU A 81 -3.35 -16.63 -7.81
CA LEU A 81 -2.65 -16.93 -6.57
C LEU A 81 -3.63 -17.43 -5.50
N PRO A 82 -3.29 -18.52 -4.77
CA PRO A 82 -4.09 -18.98 -3.65
C PRO A 82 -4.05 -17.97 -2.50
N ASN A 83 -5.11 -17.93 -1.68
CA ASN A 83 -5.16 -17.10 -0.47
C ASN A 83 -4.85 -15.61 -0.72
N THR A 84 -5.22 -15.09 -1.90
CA THR A 84 -5.02 -13.70 -2.28
C THR A 84 -6.37 -13.00 -2.40
N ILE A 85 -6.48 -11.83 -1.77
CA ILE A 85 -7.62 -10.94 -1.92
C ILE A 85 -7.13 -9.69 -2.66
N ILE A 86 -7.83 -9.34 -3.75
CA ILE A 86 -7.53 -8.13 -4.53
C ILE A 86 -8.75 -7.23 -4.49
N THR A 87 -8.56 -5.95 -4.15
CA THR A 87 -9.58 -4.91 -4.19
C THR A 87 -9.17 -3.79 -5.16
N PRO A 88 -10.13 -3.06 -5.76
CA PRO A 88 -9.83 -2.18 -6.89
C PRO A 88 -9.40 -0.76 -6.45
N HIS A 89 -8.35 -0.65 -5.62
CA HIS A 89 -7.76 0.60 -5.14
C HIS A 89 -8.78 1.50 -4.42
N ILE A 90 -9.49 0.92 -3.47
CA ILE A 90 -10.58 1.57 -2.71
C ILE A 90 -10.37 1.55 -1.20
N ALA A 91 -9.19 1.20 -0.71
CA ALA A 91 -8.93 1.07 0.73
C ALA A 91 -9.11 2.38 1.51
N THR A 92 -9.10 3.52 0.84
CA THR A 92 -9.38 4.83 1.44
C THR A 92 -10.86 5.18 1.47
N GLU A 93 -11.70 4.46 0.73
CA GLU A 93 -13.14 4.75 0.65
C GLU A 93 -13.83 4.46 1.99
N SER A 94 -14.50 5.48 2.52
CA SER A 94 -15.31 5.35 3.71
C SER A 94 -16.48 6.35 3.69
N VAL A 95 -17.54 6.04 4.40
CA VAL A 95 -18.71 6.93 4.52
C VAL A 95 -18.39 8.30 5.13
N LYS A 96 -17.26 8.42 5.84
CA LYS A 96 -16.81 9.68 6.47
C LYS A 96 -15.78 10.43 5.63
N MET A 97 -15.28 9.85 4.55
CA MET A 97 -14.17 10.44 3.80
C MET A 97 -14.57 11.72 3.11
N SER A 98 -15.77 11.76 2.51
CA SER A 98 -16.25 12.95 1.81
C SER A 98 -16.32 14.17 2.74
N ASP A 99 -16.88 14.00 3.93
CA ASP A 99 -16.99 15.07 4.92
C ASP A 99 -15.59 15.54 5.39
N ALA A 100 -14.72 14.60 5.71
CA ALA A 100 -13.35 14.93 6.15
C ALA A 100 -12.53 15.67 5.08
N VAL A 101 -12.69 15.29 3.81
CA VAL A 101 -12.04 15.98 2.68
C VAL A 101 -12.61 17.39 2.51
N VAL A 102 -13.91 17.57 2.59
CA VAL A 102 -14.55 18.89 2.51
C VAL A 102 -14.08 19.79 3.65
N ASP A 103 -14.08 19.28 4.89
CA ASP A 103 -13.63 20.03 6.07
C ASP A 103 -12.16 20.44 5.93
N PHE A 104 -11.31 19.55 5.47
CA PHE A 104 -9.89 19.84 5.22
C PHE A 104 -9.69 20.94 4.18
N TRP A 105 -10.45 20.90 3.07
CA TRP A 105 -10.37 21.93 2.04
C TRP A 105 -10.92 23.27 2.52
N CYS A 106 -12.05 23.28 3.22
CA CYS A 106 -12.61 24.50 3.80
C CYS A 106 -11.62 25.18 4.75
N GLU A 107 -10.98 24.40 5.64
CA GLU A 107 -9.98 24.93 6.56
C GLU A 107 -8.75 25.48 5.80
N ASN A 108 -8.25 24.80 4.78
CA ASN A 108 -7.13 25.30 3.99
C ASN A 108 -7.47 26.56 3.17
N LEU A 109 -8.69 26.67 2.65
CA LEU A 109 -9.15 27.89 1.98
C LEU A 109 -9.22 29.08 2.95
N ARG A 110 -9.74 28.85 4.17
CA ARG A 110 -9.75 29.87 5.23
C ARG A 110 -8.33 30.31 5.58
N ARG A 111 -7.41 29.37 5.80
CA ARG A 111 -6.00 29.63 6.10
C ARG A 111 -5.32 30.42 4.99
N PHE A 112 -5.58 30.05 3.74
CA PHE A 112 -5.05 30.77 2.58
C PHE A 112 -5.53 32.22 2.55
N ALA A 113 -6.83 32.45 2.76
CA ALA A 113 -7.41 33.79 2.79
C ALA A 113 -6.85 34.67 3.92
N GLU A 114 -6.49 34.05 5.05
CA GLU A 114 -5.92 34.71 6.23
C GLU A 114 -4.37 34.74 6.24
N ASN A 115 -3.71 34.35 5.14
CA ASN A 115 -2.25 34.23 5.03
C ASN A 115 -1.62 33.35 6.14
N GLN A 116 -2.32 32.30 6.59
CA GLN A 116 -1.83 31.31 7.55
C GLN A 116 -1.14 30.15 6.84
N THR A 117 -0.33 29.40 7.59
CA THR A 117 0.31 28.18 7.09
C THR A 117 -0.74 27.12 6.75
N LEU A 118 -0.67 26.56 5.54
CA LEU A 118 -1.58 25.50 5.09
C LEU A 118 -1.30 24.18 5.82
N LEU A 119 -2.33 23.35 5.94
CA LEU A 119 -2.22 22.00 6.47
C LEU A 119 -1.90 21.02 5.33
N GLY A 120 -1.16 19.94 5.65
CA GLY A 120 -0.88 18.87 4.69
C GLY A 120 -0.04 19.30 3.49
N VAL A 121 0.86 20.28 3.69
CA VAL A 121 1.76 20.74 2.63
C VAL A 121 2.74 19.62 2.28
N VAL A 122 2.73 19.21 1.02
CA VAL A 122 3.63 18.15 0.50
C VAL A 122 5.06 18.67 0.41
N ASP A 123 6.01 17.96 1.00
CA ASP A 123 7.43 18.16 0.72
C ASP A 123 7.77 17.58 -0.67
N ARG A 124 7.98 18.47 -1.63
CA ARG A 124 8.27 18.08 -3.02
C ARG A 124 9.59 17.31 -3.20
N ARG A 125 10.52 17.40 -2.24
CA ARG A 125 11.79 16.67 -2.28
C ARG A 125 11.63 15.26 -1.69
N ALA A 126 10.88 15.16 -0.60
CA ALA A 126 10.56 13.88 0.03
C ALA A 126 9.49 13.09 -0.76
N GLY A 127 8.62 13.78 -1.51
CA GLY A 127 7.55 13.15 -2.31
C GLY A 127 6.27 12.86 -1.52
N TYR A 128 6.15 13.35 -0.28
CA TYR A 128 4.98 13.17 0.58
C TYR A 128 4.81 14.31 1.57
#